data_7bb78799aae2654d62fd5bf1dce8c8bd
#
_entry.id   7bb78799aae2654d62fd5bf1dce8c8bd
#
_cell.length_a   1.000
_cell.length_b   1.000
_cell.length_c   1.000
_cell.angle_alpha   90.00
_cell.angle_beta   90.00
_cell.angle_gamma   90.00
#
_symmetry.space_group_name_H-M   'P 1'
#
loop_
_entity.id
_entity.type
_entity.pdbx_description
1 polymer ?
#
loop_
_entity_poly.entity_id
_entity_poly.type
_entity_poly.pdbx_seq_one_letter_code
_entity_poly.pdbx_strand_id
1 'polypeptide(L)'
;VVDLSVGHVDHNETGPYGPGHWVVQPDLACSPCGFDQICAHHACKDRLVPGEVAELCLHALGLGPFQSWSGGVRVYQSSIDADGLGSFSLRAGSVDATTTWYAGFWKRFWYEDFTGNPSQLAPNPEPAPDHDRVLALIGEAGQPLRRLARHAQDIAELTRRHPLPITELKQEQALLRQEREQLLTRMMAHPVTAPPIVAMI
;
A
#
# COMPACT_ATOMS: atom_id res chain seq x y z
N VAL A 1 -1.97 11.18 19.41
CA VAL A 1 -3.08 10.46 18.76
C VAL A 1 -2.83 8.97 18.91
N VAL A 2 -3.91 8.20 19.15
CA VAL A 2 -3.93 6.73 18.96
C VAL A 2 -4.93 6.45 17.83
N ASP A 3 -4.44 5.92 16.73
CA ASP A 3 -5.21 5.56 15.54
C ASP A 3 -5.53 4.07 15.53
N LEU A 4 -6.76 3.70 15.21
CA LEU A 4 -7.21 2.33 15.05
C LEU A 4 -7.47 2.07 13.56
N SER A 5 -6.45 1.65 12.84
CA SER A 5 -6.49 1.40 11.40
C SER A 5 -7.23 0.11 11.07
N VAL A 6 -8.55 0.19 10.88
CA VAL A 6 -9.43 -0.94 10.57
C VAL A 6 -10.13 -0.78 9.22
N GLY A 7 -10.56 -1.89 8.65
CA GLY A 7 -11.21 -1.88 7.33
C GLY A 7 -10.23 -1.53 6.23
N HIS A 8 -10.56 -0.55 5.40
CA HIS A 8 -9.72 -0.09 4.29
C HIS A 8 -8.78 1.08 4.66
N VAL A 9 -8.65 1.38 5.94
CA VAL A 9 -7.70 2.40 6.41
C VAL A 9 -6.31 1.79 6.48
N ASP A 10 -5.36 2.36 5.74
CA ASP A 10 -3.94 2.07 5.86
C ASP A 10 -3.24 3.26 6.52
N HIS A 11 -2.49 2.99 7.58
CA HIS A 11 -1.78 4.03 8.33
C HIS A 11 -0.69 4.72 7.50
N ASN A 12 -0.16 4.07 6.47
CA ASN A 12 0.80 4.70 5.56
C ASN A 12 0.16 5.74 4.64
N GLU A 13 -1.16 5.67 4.43
CA GLU A 13 -1.91 6.61 3.57
C GLU A 13 -2.62 7.69 4.39
N THR A 14 -3.27 7.29 5.49
CA THR A 14 -4.18 8.16 6.25
C THR A 14 -3.85 8.23 7.73
N GLY A 15 -2.74 7.64 8.17
CA GLY A 15 -2.30 7.65 9.56
C GLY A 15 -1.91 9.04 10.06
N PRO A 16 -1.73 9.19 11.37
CA PRO A 16 -1.41 10.47 11.98
C PRO A 16 -0.02 10.95 11.55
N TYR A 17 0.04 12.15 10.99
CA TYR A 17 1.30 12.78 10.59
C TYR A 17 1.99 13.45 11.79
N GLY A 18 3.29 13.23 11.92
CA GLY A 18 4.11 13.77 12.98
C GLY A 18 4.67 12.67 13.90
N PRO A 19 5.57 13.02 14.83
CA PRO A 19 6.20 12.05 15.71
C PRO A 19 5.33 11.74 16.94
N GLY A 20 5.51 10.55 17.51
CA GLY A 20 4.98 10.16 18.80
C GLY A 20 3.51 9.73 18.81
N HIS A 21 2.90 9.55 17.64
CA HIS A 21 1.56 8.98 17.54
C HIS A 21 1.63 7.46 17.48
N TRP A 22 0.52 6.81 17.81
CA TRP A 22 0.41 5.37 17.85
C TRP A 22 -0.64 4.89 16.86
N VAL A 23 -0.36 3.75 16.21
CA VAL A 23 -1.28 3.10 15.28
C VAL A 23 -1.44 1.64 15.69
N VAL A 24 -2.68 1.18 15.76
CA VAL A 24 -3.01 -0.22 15.97
C VAL A 24 -3.70 -0.74 14.72
N GLN A 25 -3.09 -1.69 14.06
CA GLN A 25 -3.61 -2.32 12.85
C GLN A 25 -3.80 -3.83 13.07
N PRO A 26 -4.99 -4.38 12.81
CA PRO A 26 -5.22 -5.81 12.87
C PRO A 26 -4.32 -6.59 11.91
N ASP A 27 -3.71 -7.68 12.41
CA ASP A 27 -2.89 -8.58 11.60
C ASP A 27 -3.78 -9.65 10.95
N LEU A 28 -4.36 -9.29 9.82
CA LEU A 28 -5.23 -10.13 9.01
C LEU A 28 -4.83 -10.03 7.54
N ALA A 29 -4.94 -11.13 6.81
CA ALA A 29 -4.64 -11.16 5.38
C ALA A 29 -5.50 -10.20 4.55
N CYS A 30 -6.67 -9.79 5.05
CA CYS A 30 -7.56 -8.84 4.41
C CYS A 30 -7.42 -7.40 4.95
N SER A 31 -6.43 -7.10 5.78
CA SER A 31 -6.22 -5.76 6.34
C SER A 31 -4.93 -5.13 5.81
N PRO A 32 -5.03 -3.93 5.17
CA PRO A 32 -6.24 -3.16 4.86
C PRO A 32 -7.10 -3.80 3.79
N CYS A 33 -8.43 -3.58 3.86
CA CYS A 33 -9.37 -4.08 2.85
C CYS A 33 -9.31 -3.22 1.59
N GLY A 34 -9.56 -3.83 0.42
CA GLY A 34 -9.80 -3.04 -0.80
C GLY A 34 -11.12 -2.24 -0.72
N PHE A 35 -11.15 -1.07 -1.34
CA PHE A 35 -12.33 -0.19 -1.34
C PHE A 35 -13.59 -0.84 -1.95
N ASP A 36 -13.40 -1.76 -2.90
CA ASP A 36 -14.50 -2.47 -3.57
C ASP A 36 -14.97 -3.73 -2.82
N GLN A 37 -14.38 -4.02 -1.65
CA GLN A 37 -14.70 -5.22 -0.89
C GLN A 37 -15.79 -4.96 0.14
N ILE A 38 -16.92 -5.66 -0.01
CA ILE A 38 -17.95 -5.68 1.02
C ILE A 38 -17.53 -6.69 2.08
N CYS A 39 -17.20 -6.21 3.28
CA CYS A 39 -16.80 -7.06 4.37
C CYS A 39 -18.01 -7.72 5.04
N ALA A 40 -18.05 -9.07 5.03
CA ALA A 40 -19.13 -9.85 5.64
C ALA A 40 -18.89 -10.20 7.13
N HIS A 41 -17.64 -10.11 7.63
CA HIS A 41 -17.29 -10.67 8.95
C HIS A 41 -16.74 -9.64 9.96
N HIS A 42 -16.24 -8.49 9.53
CA HIS A 42 -15.67 -7.42 10.38
C HIS A 42 -14.62 -7.88 11.41
N ALA A 43 -13.93 -9.00 11.15
CA ALA A 43 -12.98 -9.63 12.09
C ALA A 43 -11.84 -8.69 12.52
N CYS A 44 -11.51 -7.66 11.73
CA CYS A 44 -10.54 -6.65 12.12
C CYS A 44 -10.93 -5.89 13.40
N LYS A 45 -12.22 -5.69 13.65
CA LYS A 45 -12.72 -5.04 14.87
C LYS A 45 -12.60 -5.95 16.09
N ASP A 46 -12.80 -7.25 15.90
CA ASP A 46 -12.73 -8.25 16.97
C ASP A 46 -11.29 -8.46 17.45
N ARG A 47 -10.28 -8.07 16.65
CA ARG A 47 -8.87 -8.11 17.06
C ARG A 47 -8.46 -6.97 17.99
N LEU A 48 -9.25 -5.92 18.07
CA LEU A 48 -8.98 -4.79 18.96
C LEU A 48 -9.53 -5.10 20.37
N VAL A 49 -8.63 -5.39 21.30
CA VAL A 49 -8.99 -5.61 22.70
C VAL A 49 -9.11 -4.26 23.40
N PRO A 50 -10.29 -3.86 23.90
CA PRO A 50 -10.48 -2.51 24.46
C PRO A 50 -9.54 -2.18 25.62
N GLY A 51 -9.21 -3.17 26.48
CA GLY A 51 -8.26 -2.99 27.58
C GLY A 51 -6.86 -2.63 27.08
N GLU A 52 -6.34 -3.35 26.07
CA GLU A 52 -5.03 -3.07 25.49
C GLU A 52 -4.98 -1.69 24.81
N VAL A 53 -6.06 -1.29 24.14
CA VAL A 53 -6.18 0.05 23.55
C VAL A 53 -6.16 1.12 24.65
N ALA A 54 -6.88 0.91 25.76
CA ALA A 54 -6.88 1.83 26.90
C ALA A 54 -5.49 1.96 27.54
N GLU A 55 -4.78 0.85 27.71
CA GLU A 55 -3.39 0.85 28.22
C GLU A 55 -2.44 1.60 27.28
N LEU A 56 -2.60 1.43 25.96
CA LEU A 56 -1.83 2.19 24.97
C LEU A 56 -2.14 3.70 25.08
N CYS A 57 -3.39 4.08 25.28
CA CYS A 57 -3.75 5.49 25.50
C CYS A 57 -3.09 6.04 26.77
N LEU A 58 -3.09 5.29 27.86
CA LEU A 58 -2.39 5.70 29.10
C LEU A 58 -0.87 5.83 28.86
N HIS A 59 -0.28 4.88 28.16
CA HIS A 59 1.13 4.98 27.78
C HIS A 59 1.42 6.22 26.92
N ALA A 60 0.60 6.48 25.91
CA ALA A 60 0.74 7.65 25.04
C ALA A 60 0.63 8.98 25.78
N LEU A 61 -0.06 9.00 26.93
CA LEU A 61 -0.17 10.14 27.83
C LEU A 61 0.96 10.20 28.89
N GLY A 62 1.89 9.23 28.90
CA GLY A 62 2.95 9.14 29.90
C GLY A 62 2.48 8.64 31.26
N LEU A 63 1.29 8.05 31.35
CA LEU A 63 0.67 7.58 32.59
C LEU A 63 0.90 6.09 32.89
N GLY A 64 1.64 5.38 32.03
CA GLY A 64 1.97 3.96 32.21
C GLY A 64 3.03 3.47 31.24
N PRO A 65 3.60 2.29 31.47
CA PRO A 65 4.55 1.66 30.57
C PRO A 65 3.83 1.15 29.30
N PHE A 66 4.61 0.98 28.21
CA PHE A 66 4.12 0.25 27.05
C PHE A 66 3.97 -1.23 27.43
N GLN A 67 2.78 -1.77 27.25
CA GLN A 67 2.46 -3.17 27.55
C GLN A 67 2.64 -4.05 26.30
N SER A 68 2.87 -5.35 26.52
CA SER A 68 2.81 -6.35 25.46
C SER A 68 1.37 -6.59 25.02
N TRP A 69 1.17 -6.81 23.75
CA TRP A 69 -0.15 -7.13 23.16
C TRP A 69 -0.37 -8.62 23.07
N SER A 70 -1.61 -9.05 23.23
CA SER A 70 -2.00 -10.46 23.22
C SER A 70 -1.89 -11.14 21.84
N GLY A 71 -1.54 -10.36 20.81
CA GLY A 71 -1.37 -10.83 19.44
C GLY A 71 -2.55 -10.50 18.53
N GLY A 72 -2.39 -10.79 17.24
CA GLY A 72 -3.41 -10.52 16.23
C GLY A 72 -3.51 -9.08 15.79
N VAL A 73 -2.60 -8.23 16.25
CA VAL A 73 -2.45 -6.83 15.81
C VAL A 73 -0.97 -6.48 15.64
N ARG A 74 -0.73 -5.46 14.84
CA ARG A 74 0.54 -4.76 14.73
C ARG A 74 0.39 -3.39 15.35
N VAL A 75 1.33 -3.00 16.19
CA VAL A 75 1.35 -1.67 16.83
C VAL A 75 2.55 -0.90 16.33
N TYR A 76 2.31 0.29 15.85
CA TYR A 76 3.36 1.16 15.32
C TYR A 76 3.42 2.47 16.11
N GLN A 77 4.59 3.08 16.10
CA GLN A 77 4.78 4.45 16.57
C GLN A 77 5.28 5.32 15.42
N SER A 78 4.65 6.48 15.25
CA SER A 78 5.01 7.41 14.18
C SER A 78 6.26 8.22 14.52
N SER A 79 7.00 8.56 13.49
CA SER A 79 8.16 9.45 13.50
C SER A 79 8.23 10.25 12.20
N ILE A 80 9.16 11.15 12.11
CA ILE A 80 9.56 11.78 10.85
C ILE A 80 10.95 11.23 10.51
N ASP A 81 11.12 10.76 9.30
CA ASP A 81 12.38 10.20 8.83
C ASP A 81 13.37 11.28 8.32
N ALA A 82 14.52 10.84 7.83
CA ALA A 82 15.56 11.75 7.34
C ALA A 82 15.15 12.55 6.09
N ASP A 83 14.20 12.06 5.32
CA ASP A 83 13.63 12.75 4.15
C ASP A 83 12.49 13.72 4.51
N GLY A 84 12.16 13.83 5.82
CA GLY A 84 11.06 14.66 6.30
C GLY A 84 9.67 14.05 6.11
N LEU A 85 9.61 12.77 5.75
CA LEU A 85 8.35 12.06 5.54
C LEU A 85 7.90 11.33 6.80
N GLY A 86 6.58 11.11 6.91
CA GLY A 86 6.02 10.25 7.94
C GLY A 86 6.60 8.84 7.88
N SER A 87 6.89 8.27 9.04
CA SER A 87 7.44 6.92 9.18
C SER A 87 6.82 6.23 10.38
N PHE A 88 6.68 4.91 10.31
CA PHE A 88 6.05 4.10 11.35
C PHE A 88 6.97 2.95 11.74
N SER A 89 7.41 2.96 13.00
CA SER A 89 8.25 1.90 13.57
C SER A 89 7.39 0.87 14.28
N LEU A 90 7.54 -0.40 13.93
CA LEU A 90 6.84 -1.50 14.58
C LEU A 90 7.28 -1.62 16.05
N ARG A 91 6.31 -1.65 16.97
CA ARG A 91 6.53 -1.76 18.43
C ARG A 91 6.03 -3.08 18.99
N ALA A 92 4.98 -3.66 18.38
CA ALA A 92 4.49 -5.00 18.70
C ALA A 92 3.91 -5.66 17.45
N GLY A 93 3.90 -6.99 17.45
CA GLY A 93 3.53 -7.80 16.30
C GLY A 93 4.71 -8.14 15.40
N SER A 94 4.44 -8.55 14.17
CA SER A 94 5.46 -8.87 13.16
C SER A 94 5.05 -8.42 11.78
N VAL A 95 6.03 -8.07 10.96
CA VAL A 95 5.88 -7.83 9.51
C VAL A 95 6.93 -8.69 8.83
N ASP A 96 6.57 -9.30 7.71
CA ASP A 96 7.54 -10.10 6.98
C ASP A 96 8.65 -9.25 6.35
N ALA A 97 9.84 -9.86 6.20
CA ALA A 97 11.02 -9.16 5.71
C ALA A 97 10.85 -8.65 4.27
N THR A 98 10.10 -9.37 3.44
CA THR A 98 9.84 -9.00 2.05
C THR A 98 9.02 -7.72 1.98
N THR A 99 7.90 -7.68 2.72
CA THR A 99 7.06 -6.48 2.82
C THR A 99 7.84 -5.28 3.34
N THR A 100 8.64 -5.45 4.40
CA THR A 100 9.47 -4.38 4.97
C THR A 100 10.49 -3.86 3.96
N TRP A 101 11.16 -4.76 3.25
CA TRP A 101 12.18 -4.41 2.26
C TRP A 101 11.58 -3.57 1.12
N TYR A 102 10.46 -4.04 0.54
CA TYR A 102 9.81 -3.35 -0.58
C TYR A 102 9.14 -2.04 -0.16
N ALA A 103 8.61 -1.94 1.05
CA ALA A 103 8.11 -0.68 1.57
C ALA A 103 9.21 0.40 1.62
N GLY A 104 10.41 0.03 2.12
CA GLY A 104 11.57 0.92 2.11
C GLY A 104 12.05 1.28 0.70
N PHE A 105 12.09 0.31 -0.21
CA PHE A 105 12.45 0.54 -1.60
C PHE A 105 11.52 1.54 -2.28
N TRP A 106 10.20 1.30 -2.21
CA TRP A 106 9.21 2.16 -2.85
C TRP A 106 9.16 3.55 -2.25
N LYS A 107 9.33 3.68 -0.94
CA LYS A 107 9.39 4.98 -0.26
C LYS A 107 10.52 5.84 -0.81
N ARG A 108 11.74 5.27 -0.96
CA ARG A 108 12.89 5.96 -1.56
C ARG A 108 12.65 6.30 -3.02
N PHE A 109 12.21 5.32 -3.81
CA PHE A 109 11.93 5.49 -5.23
C PHE A 109 10.97 6.65 -5.48
N TRP A 110 9.83 6.70 -4.79
CA TRP A 110 8.86 7.76 -4.97
C TRP A 110 9.34 9.11 -4.46
N TYR A 111 10.10 9.14 -3.37
CA TYR A 111 10.71 10.39 -2.90
C TYR A 111 11.64 10.98 -3.96
N GLU A 112 12.55 10.17 -4.51
CA GLU A 112 13.51 10.58 -5.53
C GLU A 112 12.80 10.99 -6.84
N ASP A 113 11.79 10.24 -7.26
CA ASP A 113 11.03 10.51 -8.49
C ASP A 113 10.22 11.82 -8.40
N PHE A 114 9.52 12.03 -7.28
CA PHE A 114 8.68 13.22 -7.12
C PHE A 114 9.45 14.51 -6.77
N THR A 115 10.54 14.39 -6.04
CA THR A 115 11.29 15.58 -5.59
C THR A 115 12.48 15.91 -6.46
N GLY A 116 13.00 14.96 -7.23
CA GLY A 116 14.25 15.08 -7.96
C GLY A 116 15.50 15.10 -7.05
N ASN A 117 15.34 14.85 -5.75
CA ASN A 117 16.43 14.84 -4.78
C ASN A 117 16.77 13.41 -4.35
N PRO A 118 18.05 13.10 -4.08
CA PRO A 118 18.41 11.80 -3.53
C PRO A 118 17.85 11.63 -2.11
N SER A 119 17.32 10.44 -1.81
CA SER A 119 16.83 10.10 -0.47
C SER A 119 17.99 9.99 0.53
N GLN A 120 17.77 10.47 1.75
CA GLN A 120 18.71 10.37 2.86
C GLN A 120 18.53 9.07 3.67
N LEU A 121 17.52 8.27 3.33
CA LEU A 121 17.33 6.96 3.97
C LEU A 121 18.45 6.00 3.60
N ALA A 122 18.84 5.16 4.55
CA ALA A 122 19.80 4.09 4.28
C ALA A 122 19.29 3.19 3.13
N PRO A 123 20.15 2.77 2.20
CA PRO A 123 19.77 1.81 1.18
C PRO A 123 19.30 0.51 1.80
N ASN A 124 18.31 -0.12 1.17
CA ASN A 124 17.89 -1.44 1.59
C ASN A 124 19.04 -2.45 1.44
N PRO A 125 19.15 -3.42 2.34
CA PRO A 125 20.15 -4.47 2.19
C PRO A 125 19.93 -5.27 0.90
N GLU A 126 21.02 -5.63 0.24
CA GLU A 126 21.01 -6.50 -0.94
C GLU A 126 21.41 -7.94 -0.56
N PRO A 127 20.90 -8.95 -1.26
CA PRO A 127 19.91 -8.87 -2.34
C PRO A 127 18.50 -8.60 -1.83
N ALA A 128 17.63 -8.10 -2.73
CA ALA A 128 16.20 -7.99 -2.43
C ALA A 128 15.61 -9.37 -2.12
N PRO A 129 14.77 -9.51 -1.09
CA PRO A 129 14.03 -10.75 -0.86
C PRO A 129 13.19 -11.12 -2.09
N ASP A 130 13.12 -12.40 -2.40
CA ASP A 130 12.34 -12.94 -3.53
C ASP A 130 12.63 -12.29 -4.89
N HIS A 131 13.88 -11.83 -5.12
CA HIS A 131 14.30 -11.12 -6.32
C HIS A 131 13.87 -11.81 -7.62
N ASP A 132 14.13 -13.11 -7.75
CA ASP A 132 13.78 -13.88 -8.95
C ASP A 132 12.27 -13.94 -9.18
N ARG A 133 11.49 -14.06 -8.12
CA ARG A 133 10.02 -14.05 -8.17
C ARG A 133 9.49 -12.69 -8.63
N VAL A 134 10.09 -11.60 -8.15
CA VAL A 134 9.71 -10.24 -8.56
C VAL A 134 10.04 -10.00 -10.01
N LEU A 135 11.23 -10.43 -10.48
CA LEU A 135 11.59 -10.34 -11.89
C LEU A 135 10.64 -11.14 -12.79
N ALA A 136 10.23 -12.33 -12.36
CA ALA A 136 9.23 -13.13 -13.09
C ALA A 136 7.89 -12.38 -13.18
N LEU A 137 7.39 -11.80 -12.09
CA LEU A 137 6.14 -11.02 -12.07
C LEU A 137 6.21 -9.77 -12.96
N ILE A 138 7.33 -9.04 -12.92
CA ILE A 138 7.57 -7.90 -13.82
C ILE A 138 7.57 -8.35 -15.28
N GLY A 139 8.20 -9.48 -15.58
CA GLY A 139 8.20 -10.10 -16.90
C GLY A 139 6.79 -10.47 -17.38
N GLU A 140 6.00 -11.09 -16.51
CA GLU A 140 4.60 -11.46 -16.79
C GLU A 140 3.71 -10.22 -17.00
N ALA A 141 3.85 -9.18 -16.18
CA ALA A 141 3.07 -7.94 -16.30
C ALA A 141 3.50 -7.07 -17.48
N GLY A 142 4.77 -7.13 -17.86
CA GLY A 142 5.35 -6.21 -18.86
C GLY A 142 4.73 -6.33 -20.26
N GLN A 143 4.35 -7.53 -20.71
CA GLN A 143 3.69 -7.71 -22.01
C GLN A 143 2.23 -7.20 -22.02
N PRO A 144 1.39 -7.55 -21.05
CA PRO A 144 0.04 -6.96 -20.93
C PRO A 144 0.06 -5.43 -20.86
N LEU A 145 0.95 -4.84 -20.08
CA LEU A 145 1.09 -3.38 -19.99
C LEU A 145 1.46 -2.73 -21.32
N ARG A 146 2.41 -3.31 -22.05
CA ARG A 146 2.79 -2.81 -23.39
C ARG A 146 1.66 -2.95 -24.41
N ARG A 147 0.83 -4.00 -24.32
CA ARG A 147 -0.37 -4.14 -25.17
C ARG A 147 -1.41 -3.09 -24.84
N LEU A 148 -1.71 -2.89 -23.56
CA LEU A 148 -2.65 -1.88 -23.09
C LEU A 148 -2.23 -0.47 -23.52
N ALA A 149 -0.95 -0.12 -23.35
CA ALA A 149 -0.40 1.16 -23.78
C ALA A 149 -0.51 1.38 -25.29
N ARG A 150 -0.18 0.35 -26.11
CA ARG A 150 -0.34 0.42 -27.57
C ARG A 150 -1.80 0.59 -27.96
N HIS A 151 -2.71 -0.20 -27.40
CA HIS A 151 -4.14 -0.10 -27.70
C HIS A 151 -4.67 1.29 -27.37
N ALA A 152 -4.30 1.87 -26.22
CA ALA A 152 -4.66 3.24 -25.87
C ALA A 152 -4.11 4.29 -26.86
N GLN A 153 -2.87 4.11 -27.33
CA GLN A 153 -2.25 4.98 -28.35
C GLN A 153 -2.97 4.84 -29.71
N ASP A 154 -3.30 3.64 -30.12
CA ASP A 154 -4.02 3.37 -31.38
C ASP A 154 -5.40 4.03 -31.37
N ILE A 155 -6.16 3.92 -30.28
CA ILE A 155 -7.46 4.60 -30.11
C ILE A 155 -7.28 6.12 -30.19
N ALA A 156 -6.29 6.67 -29.49
CA ALA A 156 -6.01 8.12 -29.51
C ALA A 156 -5.64 8.62 -30.90
N GLU A 157 -4.89 7.84 -31.67
CA GLU A 157 -4.48 8.17 -33.04
C GLU A 157 -5.67 8.06 -34.01
N LEU A 158 -6.47 7.01 -33.92
CA LEU A 158 -7.70 6.83 -34.73
C LEU A 158 -8.67 7.99 -34.48
N THR A 159 -8.89 8.36 -33.21
CA THR A 159 -9.80 9.45 -32.82
C THR A 159 -9.33 10.81 -33.36
N ARG A 160 -8.01 11.02 -33.47
CA ARG A 160 -7.45 12.23 -34.08
C ARG A 160 -7.63 12.30 -35.59
N ARG A 161 -7.51 11.16 -36.28
CA ARG A 161 -7.61 11.11 -37.76
C ARG A 161 -9.05 11.04 -38.24
N HIS A 162 -9.88 10.28 -37.56
CA HIS A 162 -11.27 10.07 -37.88
C HIS A 162 -12.07 10.06 -36.59
N PRO A 163 -12.92 11.09 -36.32
CA PRO A 163 -13.79 11.09 -35.15
C PRO A 163 -14.64 9.80 -35.13
N LEU A 164 -14.35 8.92 -34.19
CA LEU A 164 -15.12 7.70 -34.01
C LEU A 164 -16.53 8.03 -33.51
N PRO A 165 -17.57 7.30 -33.94
CA PRO A 165 -18.88 7.39 -33.34
C PRO A 165 -18.79 7.19 -31.83
N ILE A 166 -19.55 7.98 -31.06
CA ILE A 166 -19.51 7.94 -29.58
C ILE A 166 -19.74 6.52 -29.04
N THR A 167 -20.55 5.72 -29.72
CA THR A 167 -20.83 4.32 -29.37
C THR A 167 -19.60 3.43 -29.50
N GLU A 168 -18.82 3.56 -30.56
CA GLU A 168 -17.58 2.80 -30.77
C GLU A 168 -16.52 3.24 -29.75
N LEU A 169 -16.38 4.53 -29.52
CA LEU A 169 -15.44 5.04 -28.52
C LEU A 169 -15.75 4.53 -27.10
N LYS A 170 -17.04 4.45 -26.74
CA LYS A 170 -17.45 3.88 -25.46
C LYS A 170 -17.17 2.38 -25.35
N GLN A 171 -17.30 1.63 -26.45
CA GLN A 171 -16.96 0.21 -26.47
C GLN A 171 -15.47 0.00 -26.27
N GLU A 172 -14.62 0.74 -26.98
CA GLU A 172 -13.17 0.67 -26.83
C GLU A 172 -12.71 1.08 -25.43
N GLN A 173 -13.30 2.13 -24.85
CA GLN A 173 -13.04 2.51 -23.48
C GLN A 173 -13.45 1.42 -22.47
N ALA A 174 -14.55 0.72 -22.71
CA ALA A 174 -14.98 -0.38 -21.85
C ALA A 174 -13.99 -1.56 -21.90
N LEU A 175 -13.50 -1.91 -23.09
CA LEU A 175 -12.49 -2.95 -23.27
C LEU A 175 -11.18 -2.60 -22.56
N LEU A 176 -10.68 -1.38 -22.76
CA LEU A 176 -9.46 -0.89 -22.07
C LEU A 176 -9.63 -0.93 -20.53
N ARG A 177 -10.80 -0.53 -20.03
CA ARG A 177 -11.08 -0.58 -18.59
C ARG A 177 -11.05 -2.02 -18.09
N GLN A 178 -11.69 -2.95 -18.80
CA GLN A 178 -11.70 -4.36 -18.44
C GLN A 178 -10.29 -4.97 -18.43
N GLU A 179 -9.49 -4.71 -19.46
CA GLU A 179 -8.10 -5.19 -19.52
C GLU A 179 -7.25 -4.61 -18.38
N ARG A 180 -7.42 -3.32 -18.07
CA ARG A 180 -6.76 -2.67 -16.94
C ARG A 180 -7.15 -3.32 -15.61
N GLU A 181 -8.43 -3.54 -15.38
CA GLU A 181 -8.94 -4.16 -14.15
C GLU A 181 -8.41 -5.59 -13.96
N GLN A 182 -8.36 -6.39 -15.02
CA GLN A 182 -7.78 -7.73 -14.98
C GLN A 182 -6.29 -7.71 -14.64
N LEU A 183 -5.54 -6.77 -15.22
CA LEU A 183 -4.12 -6.61 -14.92
C LEU A 183 -3.92 -6.16 -13.47
N LEU A 184 -4.66 -5.15 -13.02
CA LEU A 184 -4.60 -4.65 -11.65
C LEU A 184 -4.92 -5.76 -10.64
N THR A 185 -5.97 -6.55 -10.88
CA THR A 185 -6.34 -7.67 -10.01
C THR A 185 -5.18 -8.66 -9.83
N ARG A 186 -4.48 -9.01 -10.93
CA ARG A 186 -3.33 -9.90 -10.86
C ARG A 186 -2.16 -9.29 -10.08
N MET A 187 -1.87 -8.02 -10.31
CA MET A 187 -0.76 -7.33 -9.65
C MET A 187 -1.07 -7.05 -8.17
N MET A 188 -2.32 -6.71 -7.83
CA MET A 188 -2.76 -6.52 -6.45
C MET A 188 -2.78 -7.80 -5.62
N ALA A 189 -2.86 -8.96 -6.26
CA ALA A 189 -2.77 -10.24 -5.56
C ALA A 189 -1.36 -10.53 -4.99
N HIS A 190 -0.35 -9.74 -5.37
CA HIS A 190 1.02 -9.95 -4.91
C HIS A 190 1.51 -8.79 -4.02
N PRO A 191 2.00 -9.07 -2.79
CA PRO A 191 2.37 -8.05 -1.81
C PRO A 191 3.50 -7.10 -2.26
N VAL A 192 4.30 -7.53 -3.24
CA VAL A 192 5.41 -6.72 -3.79
C VAL A 192 4.93 -5.69 -4.80
N THR A 193 3.88 -6.01 -5.58
CA THR A 193 3.38 -5.14 -6.64
C THR A 193 2.17 -4.32 -6.22
N ALA A 194 1.46 -4.71 -5.16
CA ALA A 194 0.30 -4.00 -4.66
C ALA A 194 0.58 -2.54 -4.22
N PRO A 195 1.63 -2.25 -3.41
CA PRO A 195 1.87 -0.89 -2.94
C PRO A 195 2.10 0.16 -4.03
N PRO A 196 2.91 -0.11 -5.10
CA PRO A 196 3.10 0.88 -6.16
C PRO A 196 1.87 1.09 -7.02
N ILE A 197 0.96 0.12 -7.08
CA ILE A 197 -0.26 0.22 -7.89
C ILE A 197 -1.32 1.05 -7.17
N VAL A 198 -1.44 0.92 -5.85
CA VAL A 198 -2.33 1.77 -5.04
C VAL A 198 -1.93 3.25 -5.17
N ALA A 199 -0.63 3.54 -5.25
CA ALA A 199 -0.14 4.90 -5.45
C ALA A 199 -0.35 5.46 -6.88
N MET A 200 -0.67 4.60 -7.87
CA MET A 200 -0.87 4.98 -9.28
C MET A 200 -2.35 5.15 -9.67
N ILE A 201 -3.30 4.80 -8.81
CA ILE A 201 -4.75 4.88 -9.03
C ILE A 201 -5.31 6.17 -8.41
#